data_e4be96e600c30607830f32b24ada8c88
#
_entry.id   e4be96e600c30607830f32b24ada8c88
#
_cell.length_a   1.000
_cell.length_b   1.000
_cell.length_c   1.000
_cell.angle_alpha   90.00
_cell.angle_beta   90.00
_cell.angle_gamma   90.00
#
_symmetry.space_group_name_H-M   'P 1'
#
loop_
_entity.id
_entity.type
_entity.pdbx_description
1 polymer ?
#
loop_
_entity_poly.entity_id
_entity_poly.type
_entity_poly.pdbx_seq_one_letter_code
_entity_poly.pdbx_strand_id
1 'polypeptide(L)'
;MDRAGALAAFEAEDCSTPRSWGNGPGDAYGRHSHERHKVLFCLRGSIVFHLDHADVELAAGGRIDLPPGTTHGATVGPEGCECIEAWR
;
A
#
# COMPACT_ATOMS: atom_id res chain seq x y z
N MET A 1 3.74 -12.46 3.66
CA MET A 1 2.28 -12.35 3.46
C MET A 1 1.99 -12.44 1.97
N ASP A 2 1.18 -13.38 1.57
CA ASP A 2 0.75 -13.52 0.19
C ASP A 2 -0.68 -12.96 0.03
N ARG A 3 -1.24 -13.09 -1.19
CA ARG A 3 -2.58 -12.58 -1.47
C ARG A 3 -3.62 -13.18 -0.53
N ALA A 4 -3.57 -14.49 -0.29
CA ALA A 4 -4.54 -15.15 0.59
C ALA A 4 -4.46 -14.60 2.01
N GLY A 5 -3.26 -14.36 2.52
CA GLY A 5 -3.07 -13.76 3.83
C GLY A 5 -3.58 -12.33 3.90
N ALA A 6 -3.35 -11.53 2.85
CA ALA A 6 -3.86 -10.16 2.78
C ALA A 6 -5.40 -10.16 2.78
N LEU A 7 -6.02 -11.02 1.98
CA LEU A 7 -7.48 -11.12 1.93
C LEU A 7 -8.07 -11.52 3.29
N ALA A 8 -7.42 -12.47 3.98
CA ALA A 8 -7.85 -12.87 5.32
C ALA A 8 -7.76 -11.71 6.32
N ALA A 9 -6.70 -10.91 6.24
CA ALA A 9 -6.53 -9.74 7.10
C ALA A 9 -7.63 -8.70 6.85
N PHE A 10 -7.93 -8.41 5.59
CA PHE A 10 -8.99 -7.47 5.25
C PHE A 10 -10.35 -7.93 5.79
N GLU A 11 -10.66 -9.22 5.66
CA GLU A 11 -11.91 -9.77 6.17
C GLU A 11 -11.96 -9.67 7.69
N ALA A 12 -10.88 -10.04 8.37
CA ALA A 12 -10.81 -9.99 9.83
C ALA A 12 -10.97 -8.56 10.37
N GLU A 13 -10.55 -7.56 9.59
CA GLU A 13 -10.62 -6.14 9.98
C GLU A 13 -11.84 -5.43 9.41
N ASP A 14 -12.75 -6.18 8.80
CA ASP A 14 -13.99 -5.66 8.23
C ASP A 14 -13.77 -4.55 7.20
N CYS A 15 -12.75 -4.73 6.37
CA CYS A 15 -12.41 -3.78 5.31
C CYS A 15 -13.37 -3.89 4.12
N SER A 16 -13.37 -2.86 3.26
CA SER A 16 -14.08 -2.86 1.99
C SER A 16 -13.55 -3.94 1.05
N THR A 17 -14.22 -4.10 -0.10
CA THR A 17 -13.74 -5.02 -1.16
C THR A 17 -12.32 -4.64 -1.59
N PRO A 18 -11.37 -5.58 -1.52
CA PRO A 18 -9.99 -5.28 -1.88
C PRO A 18 -9.80 -4.98 -3.37
N ARG A 19 -8.78 -4.19 -3.68
CA ARG A 19 -8.38 -3.86 -5.04
C ARG A 19 -6.90 -4.12 -5.20
N SER A 20 -6.52 -4.78 -6.29
CA SER A 20 -5.12 -5.00 -6.64
C SER A 20 -4.68 -3.97 -7.69
N TRP A 21 -3.41 -3.58 -7.61
CA TRP A 21 -2.80 -2.74 -8.64
C TRP A 21 -1.30 -3.01 -8.71
N GLY A 22 -0.69 -2.61 -9.81
CA GLY A 22 0.74 -2.77 -10.02
C GLY A 22 1.29 -1.67 -10.88
N ASN A 23 2.58 -1.40 -10.73
CA ASN A 23 3.28 -0.37 -11.47
C ASN A 23 4.69 -0.80 -11.82
N GLY A 24 5.24 -0.13 -12.85
CA GLY A 24 6.59 -0.40 -13.31
C GLY A 24 7.67 0.23 -12.45
N PRO A 25 8.92 -0.19 -12.67
CA PRO A 25 10.06 0.33 -11.91
C PRO A 25 10.15 1.85 -11.98
N GLY A 26 10.33 2.50 -10.83
CA GLY A 26 10.52 3.93 -10.74
C GLY A 26 9.29 4.79 -10.92
N ASP A 27 8.12 4.19 -11.16
CA ASP A 27 6.88 4.97 -11.22
C ASP A 27 6.65 5.71 -9.92
N ALA A 28 6.12 6.93 -10.01
CA ALA A 28 5.93 7.77 -8.86
C ALA A 28 4.49 8.27 -8.76
N TYR A 29 4.02 8.37 -7.53
CA TYR A 29 2.73 8.97 -7.21
C TYR A 29 2.97 10.26 -6.46
N GLY A 30 2.32 11.35 -6.89
CA GLY A 30 2.38 12.64 -6.20
C GLY A 30 1.70 12.59 -4.84
N ARG A 31 2.00 13.60 -4.02
CA ARG A 31 1.44 13.68 -2.68
C ARG A 31 -0.07 13.90 -2.74
N HIS A 32 -0.79 13.12 -1.94
CA HIS A 32 -2.24 13.19 -1.83
C HIS A 32 -2.67 12.59 -0.49
N SER A 33 -3.94 12.74 -0.15
CA SER A 33 -4.51 12.13 1.05
C SER A 33 -5.89 11.56 0.73
N HIS A 34 -6.39 10.73 1.63
CA HIS A 34 -7.71 10.10 1.50
C HIS A 34 -8.51 10.34 2.77
N GLU A 35 -9.83 10.33 2.65
CA GLU A 35 -10.73 10.54 3.77
C GLU A 35 -10.96 9.29 4.63
N ARG A 36 -10.56 8.12 4.12
CA ARG A 36 -10.77 6.84 4.78
C ARG A 36 -9.42 6.22 5.14
N HIS A 37 -9.46 5.32 6.11
CA HIS A 37 -8.28 4.54 6.51
C HIS A 37 -7.96 3.51 5.43
N LYS A 38 -6.75 3.55 4.87
CA LYS A 38 -6.30 2.57 3.88
C LYS A 38 -5.39 1.55 4.55
N VAL A 39 -5.64 0.27 4.25
CA VAL A 39 -4.75 -0.84 4.60
C VAL A 39 -4.19 -1.39 3.31
N LEU A 40 -2.87 -1.47 3.20
CA LEU A 40 -2.21 -1.87 1.96
C LEU A 40 -1.11 -2.89 2.24
N PHE A 41 -1.05 -3.93 1.42
CA PHE A 41 0.03 -4.91 1.44
C PHE A 41 0.79 -4.88 0.12
N CYS A 42 2.12 -4.97 0.19
CA CYS A 42 2.95 -5.23 -0.98
C CYS A 42 3.05 -6.74 -1.17
N LEU A 43 2.68 -7.22 -2.35
CA LEU A 43 2.69 -8.65 -2.66
C LEU A 43 3.95 -9.07 -3.43
N ARG A 44 4.48 -8.18 -4.27
CA ARG A 44 5.70 -8.42 -5.06
C ARG A 44 6.44 -7.12 -5.26
N GLY A 45 7.76 -7.23 -5.44
CA GLY A 45 8.62 -6.07 -5.65
C GLY A 45 8.74 -5.21 -4.41
N SER A 46 8.78 -3.89 -4.62
CA SER A 46 8.90 -2.94 -3.52
C SER A 46 8.33 -1.58 -3.88
N ILE A 47 7.99 -0.81 -2.86
CA ILE A 47 7.47 0.55 -3.00
C ILE A 47 7.84 1.33 -1.75
N VAL A 48 8.22 2.60 -1.92
CA VAL A 48 8.52 3.50 -0.80
C VAL A 48 7.40 4.51 -0.70
N PHE A 49 6.76 4.57 0.47
CA PHE A 49 5.78 5.61 0.76
C PHE A 49 6.46 6.79 1.42
N HIS A 50 6.23 7.99 0.87
CA HIS A 50 6.81 9.23 1.38
C HIS A 50 5.77 9.92 2.26
N LEU A 51 5.97 9.83 3.57
CA LEU A 51 5.13 10.49 4.55
C LEU A 51 5.78 11.83 4.96
N ASP A 52 5.07 12.64 5.77
CA ASP A 52 5.58 13.95 6.17
C ASP A 52 6.86 13.86 6.99
N HIS A 53 7.02 12.79 7.78
CA HIS A 53 8.13 12.68 8.73
C HIS A 53 9.08 11.52 8.43
N ALA A 54 8.77 10.68 7.45
CA ALA A 54 9.58 9.50 7.16
C ALA A 54 9.22 8.89 5.83
N ASP A 55 10.16 8.15 5.26
CA ASP A 55 9.91 7.23 4.16
C ASP A 55 9.73 5.83 4.75
N VAL A 56 8.73 5.11 4.23
CA VAL A 56 8.45 3.73 4.65
C VAL A 56 8.58 2.82 3.44
N GLU A 57 9.59 1.97 3.46
CA GLU A 57 9.77 1.00 2.39
C GLU A 57 8.98 -0.27 2.67
N LEU A 58 8.22 -0.73 1.69
CA LEU A 58 7.57 -2.02 1.71
C LEU A 58 8.20 -2.93 0.67
N ALA A 59 8.65 -4.10 1.11
CA ALA A 59 8.98 -5.21 0.23
C ALA A 59 7.82 -6.23 0.28
N ALA A 60 7.95 -7.30 -0.50
CA ALA A 60 6.94 -8.36 -0.50
C ALA A 60 6.64 -8.84 0.92
N GLY A 61 5.38 -8.86 1.29
CA GLY A 61 4.90 -9.21 2.62
C GLY A 61 4.71 -8.03 3.56
N GLY A 62 5.15 -6.83 3.18
CA GLY A 62 5.02 -5.63 4.02
C GLY A 62 3.62 -5.05 4.01
N ARG A 63 3.26 -4.40 5.11
CA ARG A 63 1.97 -3.71 5.27
C ARG A 63 2.19 -2.27 5.69
N ILE A 64 1.35 -1.38 5.19
CA ILE A 64 1.26 -0.01 5.67
C ILE A 64 -0.20 0.35 5.91
N ASP A 65 -0.45 1.07 7.00
CA ASP A 65 -1.75 1.67 7.29
C ASP A 65 -1.64 3.17 7.11
N LEU A 66 -2.59 3.73 6.37
CA LEU A 66 -2.66 5.17 6.14
C LEU A 66 -3.97 5.70 6.74
N PRO A 67 -3.92 6.24 7.97
CA PRO A 67 -5.10 6.80 8.62
C PRO A 67 -5.72 7.93 7.79
N PRO A 68 -7.01 8.26 8.02
CA PRO A 68 -7.66 9.35 7.31
C PRO A 68 -6.84 10.65 7.38
N GLY A 69 -6.71 11.34 6.25
CA GLY A 69 -6.02 12.61 6.19
C GLY A 69 -4.50 12.54 6.13
N THR A 70 -3.92 11.35 6.12
CA THR A 70 -2.46 11.19 6.02
C THR A 70 -2.00 11.55 4.61
N THR A 71 -1.20 12.62 4.50
CA THR A 71 -0.61 13.00 3.22
C THR A 71 0.56 12.09 2.89
N HIS A 72 0.57 11.54 1.68
CA HIS A 72 1.62 10.62 1.26
C HIS A 72 1.81 10.66 -0.25
N GLY A 73 3.00 10.34 -0.67
CA GLY A 73 3.35 10.00 -2.05
C GLY A 73 4.00 8.64 -2.06
N ALA A 74 4.47 8.19 -3.21
CA ALA A 74 5.14 6.90 -3.30
C ALA A 74 6.06 6.84 -4.51
N THR A 75 7.10 6.01 -4.41
CA THR A 75 7.99 5.68 -5.53
C THR A 75 8.14 4.17 -5.60
N VAL A 76 7.86 3.62 -6.76
CA VAL A 76 7.96 2.17 -7.00
C VAL A 76 9.43 1.78 -7.13
N GLY A 77 9.81 0.67 -6.52
CA GLY A 77 11.19 0.19 -6.53
C GLY A 77 11.67 -0.32 -7.89
N PRO A 78 12.94 -0.77 -7.96
CA PRO A 78 13.60 -1.08 -9.23
C PRO A 78 13.04 -2.30 -9.97
N GLU A 79 12.24 -3.13 -9.30
CA GLU A 79 11.63 -4.31 -9.91
C GLU A 79 10.13 -4.15 -10.11
N GLY A 80 9.60 -2.94 -9.92
CA GLY A 80 8.17 -2.72 -9.94
C GLY A 80 7.51 -3.16 -8.64
N CYS A 81 6.20 -3.16 -8.60
CA CYS A 81 5.45 -3.65 -7.44
C CYS A 81 4.08 -4.19 -7.85
N GLU A 82 3.57 -5.07 -7.03
CA GLU A 82 2.16 -5.45 -7.03
C GLU A 82 1.65 -5.30 -5.60
N CYS A 83 0.55 -4.54 -5.45
CA CYS A 83 -0.04 -4.26 -4.14
C CYS A 83 -1.51 -4.62 -4.14
N ILE A 84 -2.05 -4.82 -2.95
CA ILE A 84 -3.47 -5.01 -2.73
C ILE A 84 -3.90 -4.14 -1.55
N GLU A 85 -5.02 -3.46 -1.70
CA GLU A 85 -5.48 -2.51 -0.69
C GLU A 85 -6.98 -2.61 -0.45
N ALA A 86 -7.39 -2.15 0.72
CA ALA A 86 -8.79 -2.01 1.09
C ALA A 86 -8.94 -0.84 2.05
N TRP A 87 -10.18 -0.41 2.26
CA TRP A 87 -10.51 0.70 3.14
C TRP A 87 -11.21 0.21 4.40
N ARG A 88 -10.94 0.88 5.50
CA ARG A 88 -11.67 0.67 6.76
C ARG A 88 -12.53 1.86 7.10
#